data_6640646e37c0b011b489a7445bc9b701
#
_entry.id   6640646e37c0b011b489a7445bc9b701
#
_cell.length_a   1.000
_cell.length_b   1.000
_cell.length_c   1.000
_cell.angle_alpha   90.00
_cell.angle_beta   90.00
_cell.angle_gamma   90.00
#
_symmetry.space_group_name_H-M   'P 1'
#
loop_
_entity.id
_entity.type
_entity.pdbx_description
1 polymer ?
#
loop_
_entity_poly.entity_id
_entity_poly.type
_entity_poly.pdbx_seq_one_letter_code
_entity_poly.pdbx_strand_id
1 'polypeptide(L)'
;FKLSTALASIVNKNGKIIVTVETKGQSIDLDCDKVLISTGRKPYTFGLNLDSIGVKIDKHGRIITNPNFQTNIDNIFSIGDCKSGPMLAHKASEEGTALAEIICGQAGHVNYDTIPSVIYTSPEVASVGKSEEELKKNNIKYKVGKFPFLANSRAKVNNETVGFVKIIADER
;
A
#
# COMPACT_ATOMS: atom_id res chain seq x y z
N PHE A 1 6.30 5.98 -20.44
CA PHE A 1 6.07 6.36 -19.05
C PHE A 1 6.35 7.84 -18.86
N LYS A 2 5.45 8.55 -18.18
CA LYS A 2 5.63 9.95 -17.76
C LYS A 2 5.66 9.98 -16.23
N LEU A 3 6.85 10.02 -15.66
CA LEU A 3 7.05 10.09 -14.21
C LEU A 3 6.89 11.51 -13.69
N SER A 4 6.55 11.68 -12.40
CA SER A 4 6.33 12.99 -11.78
C SER A 4 5.30 13.83 -12.54
N THR A 5 4.23 13.18 -13.00
CA THR A 5 3.19 13.76 -13.83
C THR A 5 1.84 13.59 -13.13
N ALA A 6 1.10 14.67 -12.98
CA ALA A 6 -0.24 14.69 -12.41
C ALA A 6 -1.30 14.71 -13.50
N LEU A 7 -2.44 14.08 -13.24
CA LEU A 7 -3.64 14.22 -14.07
C LEU A 7 -4.32 15.55 -13.72
N ALA A 8 -4.48 16.45 -14.70
CA ALA A 8 -5.19 17.71 -14.54
C ALA A 8 -6.67 17.60 -14.93
N SER A 9 -6.96 17.05 -16.11
CA SER A 9 -8.35 16.90 -16.57
C SER A 9 -8.52 15.75 -17.56
N ILE A 10 -9.77 15.28 -17.68
CA ILE A 10 -10.22 14.34 -18.71
C ILE A 10 -11.48 14.93 -19.35
N VAL A 11 -11.47 15.14 -20.65
CA VAL A 11 -12.58 15.71 -21.39
C VAL A 11 -12.90 14.85 -22.61
N ASN A 12 -14.19 14.55 -22.81
CA ASN A 12 -14.66 13.92 -24.04
C ASN A 12 -15.09 15.01 -25.04
N LYS A 13 -14.40 15.10 -26.16
CA LYS A 13 -14.72 15.99 -27.28
C LYS A 13 -15.06 15.16 -28.52
N ASN A 14 -16.33 15.16 -28.91
CA ASN A 14 -16.81 14.49 -30.14
C ASN A 14 -16.37 13.03 -30.27
N GLY A 15 -16.41 12.27 -29.15
CA GLY A 15 -16.04 10.85 -29.14
C GLY A 15 -14.53 10.57 -28.94
N LYS A 16 -13.71 11.61 -28.91
CA LYS A 16 -12.28 11.52 -28.51
C LYS A 16 -12.08 11.96 -27.07
N ILE A 17 -11.29 11.20 -26.34
CA ILE A 17 -10.92 11.55 -24.97
C ILE A 17 -9.58 12.30 -25.00
N ILE A 18 -9.58 13.51 -24.46
CA ILE A 18 -8.37 14.31 -24.25
C ILE A 18 -8.05 14.29 -22.79
N VAL A 19 -6.85 13.82 -22.46
CA VAL A 19 -6.31 13.79 -21.10
C VAL A 19 -5.25 14.87 -20.98
N THR A 20 -5.50 15.87 -20.15
CA THR A 20 -4.49 16.89 -19.83
C THR A 20 -3.69 16.43 -18.61
N VAL A 21 -2.38 16.36 -18.77
CA VAL A 21 -1.45 16.04 -17.70
C VAL A 21 -0.50 17.19 -17.45
N GLU A 22 -0.07 17.35 -16.19
CA GLU A 22 0.90 18.35 -15.76
C GLU A 22 2.21 17.71 -15.35
N THR A 23 3.30 18.15 -15.94
CA THR A 23 4.65 17.73 -15.60
C THR A 23 5.57 18.95 -15.54
N LYS A 24 6.27 19.15 -14.44
CA LYS A 24 7.21 20.26 -14.22
C LYS A 24 6.62 21.64 -14.57
N GLY A 25 5.34 21.86 -14.25
CA GLY A 25 4.62 23.13 -14.52
C GLY A 25 4.18 23.34 -15.97
N GLN A 26 4.29 22.33 -16.81
CA GLN A 26 3.80 22.35 -18.20
C GLN A 26 2.61 21.40 -18.35
N SER A 27 1.57 21.87 -19.03
CA SER A 27 0.41 21.05 -19.39
C SER A 27 0.63 20.42 -20.77
N ILE A 28 0.29 19.14 -20.89
CA ILE A 28 0.37 18.35 -22.13
C ILE A 28 -0.97 17.67 -22.34
N ASP A 29 -1.54 17.84 -23.53
CA ASP A 29 -2.73 17.11 -23.93
C ASP A 29 -2.36 15.79 -24.63
N LEU A 30 -3.04 14.73 -24.27
CA LEU A 30 -2.89 13.38 -24.82
C LEU A 30 -4.23 12.90 -25.36
N ASP A 31 -4.27 12.57 -26.63
CA ASP A 31 -5.43 11.93 -27.24
C ASP A 31 -5.44 10.44 -26.94
N CYS A 32 -6.60 9.91 -26.54
CA CYS A 32 -6.77 8.47 -26.28
C CYS A 32 -8.21 8.01 -26.52
N ASP A 33 -8.39 6.72 -26.71
CA ASP A 33 -9.71 6.10 -26.88
C ASP A 33 -10.34 5.73 -25.53
N LYS A 34 -9.52 5.40 -24.53
CA LYS A 34 -9.96 5.00 -23.18
C LYS A 34 -8.94 5.45 -22.13
N VAL A 35 -9.42 5.72 -20.94
CA VAL A 35 -8.60 6.07 -19.77
C VAL A 35 -8.86 5.08 -18.66
N LEU A 36 -7.79 4.44 -18.18
CA LEU A 36 -7.82 3.63 -16.97
C LEU A 36 -7.30 4.47 -15.79
N ILE A 37 -8.15 4.70 -14.79
CA ILE A 37 -7.76 5.36 -13.55
C ILE A 37 -7.38 4.28 -12.54
N SER A 38 -6.09 4.23 -12.18
CA SER A 38 -5.52 3.25 -11.26
C SER A 38 -4.63 3.94 -10.22
N THR A 39 -5.16 4.99 -9.58
CA THR A 39 -4.42 5.90 -8.69
C THR A 39 -4.45 5.47 -7.21
N GLY A 40 -4.87 4.25 -6.91
CA GLY A 40 -4.95 3.71 -5.56
C GLY A 40 -6.31 3.92 -4.88
N ARG A 41 -6.30 3.91 -3.57
CA ARG A 41 -7.50 3.95 -2.70
C ARG A 41 -7.46 5.16 -1.77
N LYS A 42 -8.64 5.58 -1.32
CA LYS A 42 -8.81 6.60 -0.26
C LYS A 42 -9.62 5.99 0.89
N PRO A 43 -9.40 6.43 2.15
CA PRO A 43 -10.27 6.06 3.25
C PRO A 43 -11.71 6.45 2.94
N TYR A 44 -12.64 5.54 3.13
CA TYR A 44 -14.07 5.83 2.94
C TYR A 44 -14.73 6.03 4.30
N THR A 45 -14.76 7.27 4.76
CA THR A 45 -15.33 7.69 6.03
C THR A 45 -16.62 8.50 5.87
N PHE A 46 -17.08 8.66 4.62
CA PHE A 46 -18.32 9.38 4.31
C PHE A 46 -19.54 8.69 4.92
N GLY A 47 -20.46 9.46 5.49
CA GLY A 47 -21.70 8.97 6.11
C GLY A 47 -21.55 8.45 7.54
N LEU A 48 -20.34 8.37 8.09
CA LEU A 48 -20.11 7.97 9.48
C LEU A 48 -20.37 9.10 10.50
N ASN A 49 -20.60 10.33 10.02
CA ASN A 49 -20.87 11.50 10.83
C ASN A 49 -19.82 11.75 11.95
N LEU A 50 -18.54 11.51 11.62
CA LEU A 50 -17.44 11.54 12.58
C LEU A 50 -17.26 12.90 13.26
N ASP A 51 -17.50 13.98 12.52
CA ASP A 51 -17.37 15.35 13.04
C ASP A 51 -18.37 15.62 14.19
N SER A 52 -19.59 15.08 14.11
CA SER A 52 -20.63 15.30 15.14
C SER A 52 -20.28 14.65 16.47
N ILE A 53 -19.50 13.58 16.46
CA ILE A 53 -19.02 12.88 17.65
C ILE A 53 -17.58 13.24 18.03
N GLY A 54 -16.97 14.17 17.28
CA GLY A 54 -15.63 14.70 17.56
C GLY A 54 -14.46 13.75 17.27
N VAL A 55 -14.65 12.71 16.44
CA VAL A 55 -13.56 11.82 16.03
C VAL A 55 -12.62 12.56 15.08
N LYS A 56 -11.32 12.55 15.38
CA LYS A 56 -10.31 13.25 14.61
C LYS A 56 -9.89 12.46 13.37
N ILE A 57 -9.80 13.17 12.24
CA ILE A 57 -9.26 12.65 10.98
C ILE A 57 -8.03 13.47 10.56
N ASP A 58 -7.13 12.84 9.81
CA ASP A 58 -5.95 13.52 9.25
C ASP A 58 -6.29 14.24 7.92
N LYS A 59 -5.31 14.97 7.38
CA LYS A 59 -5.44 15.68 6.08
C LYS A 59 -5.70 14.76 4.87
N HIS A 60 -5.55 13.46 5.02
CA HIS A 60 -5.81 12.44 4.00
C HIS A 60 -7.17 11.73 4.19
N GLY A 61 -7.97 12.17 5.16
CA GLY A 61 -9.27 11.58 5.49
C GLY A 61 -9.19 10.29 6.34
N ARG A 62 -8.04 9.99 6.95
CA ARG A 62 -7.85 8.81 7.80
C ARG A 62 -8.20 9.12 9.24
N ILE A 63 -8.87 8.20 9.90
CA ILE A 63 -9.15 8.28 11.34
C ILE A 63 -7.83 8.16 12.10
N ILE A 64 -7.57 9.11 13.00
CA ILE A 64 -6.38 9.13 13.83
C ILE A 64 -6.58 8.18 15.02
N THR A 65 -5.64 7.25 15.20
CA THR A 65 -5.66 6.29 16.31
C THR A 65 -4.33 6.26 17.05
N ASN A 66 -4.38 5.83 18.30
CA ASN A 66 -3.19 5.43 19.05
C ASN A 66 -2.71 4.02 18.62
N PRO A 67 -1.59 3.49 19.16
CA PRO A 67 -1.10 2.15 18.85
C PRO A 67 -2.08 1.00 19.14
N ASN A 68 -3.04 1.22 20.05
CA ASN A 68 -4.08 0.25 20.40
C ASN A 68 -5.37 0.42 19.56
N PHE A 69 -5.27 1.04 18.37
CA PHE A 69 -6.37 1.29 17.43
C PHE A 69 -7.48 2.23 17.96
N GLN A 70 -7.35 2.78 19.16
CA GLN A 70 -8.32 3.66 19.79
C GLN A 70 -8.22 5.06 19.20
N THR A 71 -9.36 5.68 18.92
CA THR A 71 -9.44 7.09 18.49
C THR A 71 -9.25 8.04 19.69
N ASN A 72 -9.51 9.32 19.49
CA ASN A 72 -9.59 10.28 20.59
C ASN A 72 -10.88 10.18 21.40
N ILE A 73 -11.77 9.26 21.08
CA ILE A 73 -13.02 8.94 21.82
C ILE A 73 -12.85 7.53 22.39
N ASP A 74 -12.95 7.37 23.69
CA ASP A 74 -12.52 6.19 24.45
C ASP A 74 -13.12 4.85 23.99
N ASN A 75 -14.36 4.84 23.51
CA ASN A 75 -15.08 3.63 23.10
C ASN A 75 -15.14 3.47 21.56
N ILE A 76 -14.37 4.27 20.81
CA ILE A 76 -14.34 4.21 19.35
C ILE A 76 -12.93 3.84 18.87
N PHE A 77 -12.86 2.80 18.07
CA PHE A 77 -11.64 2.25 17.48
C PHE A 77 -11.71 2.28 15.96
N SER A 78 -10.57 2.29 15.30
CA SER A 78 -10.49 2.20 13.84
C SER A 78 -9.37 1.27 13.42
N ILE A 79 -9.68 0.38 12.47
CA ILE A 79 -8.76 -0.58 11.86
C ILE A 79 -8.88 -0.53 10.33
N GLY A 80 -8.01 -1.22 9.63
CA GLY A 80 -8.06 -1.42 8.18
C GLY A 80 -7.80 -0.14 7.39
N ASP A 81 -8.52 0.02 6.30
CA ASP A 81 -8.29 1.06 5.29
C ASP A 81 -8.67 2.47 5.77
N CYS A 82 -9.44 2.58 6.86
CA CYS A 82 -9.87 3.86 7.41
C CYS A 82 -8.83 4.55 8.29
N LYS A 83 -7.74 3.88 8.66
CA LYS A 83 -6.63 4.44 9.45
C LYS A 83 -5.33 4.48 8.67
N SER A 84 -4.26 4.97 9.30
CA SER A 84 -2.91 5.00 8.70
C SER A 84 -2.35 3.60 8.41
N GLY A 85 -1.49 3.50 7.41
CA GLY A 85 -0.84 2.28 6.96
C GLY A 85 -1.29 1.84 5.57
N PRO A 86 -0.73 0.73 5.05
CA PRO A 86 -1.11 0.20 3.74
C PRO A 86 -2.56 -0.31 3.74
N MET A 87 -3.26 -0.07 2.63
CA MET A 87 -4.64 -0.53 2.44
C MET A 87 -4.64 -1.96 1.89
N LEU A 88 -4.45 -2.92 2.79
CA LEU A 88 -4.32 -4.35 2.50
C LEU A 88 -5.28 -5.16 3.37
N ALA A 89 -6.02 -6.09 2.77
CA ALA A 89 -7.02 -6.90 3.45
C ALA A 89 -6.44 -7.71 4.62
N HIS A 90 -5.27 -8.34 4.41
CA HIS A 90 -4.60 -9.12 5.45
C HIS A 90 -4.10 -8.25 6.62
N LYS A 91 -3.62 -7.00 6.35
CA LYS A 91 -3.32 -6.03 7.42
C LYS A 91 -4.56 -5.72 8.24
N ALA A 92 -5.71 -5.49 7.59
CA ALA A 92 -6.96 -5.21 8.27
C ALA A 92 -7.43 -6.40 9.13
N SER A 93 -7.23 -7.64 8.66
CA SER A 93 -7.55 -8.86 9.42
C SER A 93 -6.68 -9.00 10.66
N GLU A 94 -5.37 -8.79 10.54
CA GLU A 94 -4.43 -8.81 11.67
C GLU A 94 -4.79 -7.73 12.71
N GLU A 95 -5.09 -6.51 12.26
CA GLU A 95 -5.54 -5.43 13.14
C GLU A 95 -6.86 -5.78 13.84
N GLY A 96 -7.78 -6.44 13.13
CA GLY A 96 -9.06 -6.89 13.72
C GLY A 96 -8.87 -7.92 14.82
N THR A 97 -8.00 -8.90 14.61
CA THR A 97 -7.63 -9.91 15.62
C THR A 97 -6.99 -9.24 16.83
N ALA A 98 -5.97 -8.40 16.61
CA ALA A 98 -5.28 -7.71 17.69
C ALA A 98 -6.21 -6.78 18.48
N LEU A 99 -7.14 -6.06 17.81
CA LEU A 99 -8.11 -5.22 18.49
C LEU A 99 -9.08 -6.04 19.33
N ALA A 100 -9.56 -7.18 18.83
CA ALA A 100 -10.44 -8.06 19.61
C ALA A 100 -9.74 -8.58 20.87
N GLU A 101 -8.48 -8.97 20.79
CA GLU A 101 -7.64 -9.35 21.93
C GLU A 101 -7.51 -8.21 22.95
N ILE A 102 -7.22 -6.99 22.48
CA ILE A 102 -7.11 -5.80 23.35
C ILE A 102 -8.43 -5.52 24.08
N ILE A 103 -9.57 -5.57 23.38
CA ILE A 103 -10.89 -5.35 24.00
C ILE A 103 -11.20 -6.42 25.05
N CYS A 104 -10.73 -7.64 24.84
CA CYS A 104 -10.84 -8.75 25.80
C CYS A 104 -9.78 -8.70 26.92
N GLY A 105 -8.97 -7.65 27.02
CA GLY A 105 -7.94 -7.49 28.06
C GLY A 105 -6.68 -8.32 27.82
N GLN A 106 -6.46 -8.79 26.59
CA GLN A 106 -5.26 -9.53 26.18
C GLN A 106 -4.25 -8.60 25.52
N ALA A 107 -3.02 -9.09 25.29
CA ALA A 107 -1.95 -8.34 24.67
C ALA A 107 -2.01 -8.49 23.12
N GLY A 108 -2.97 -7.83 22.47
CA GLY A 108 -3.05 -7.82 20.99
C GLY A 108 -1.92 -6.99 20.38
N HIS A 109 -1.26 -7.54 19.35
CA HIS A 109 -0.15 -6.88 18.68
C HIS A 109 -0.12 -7.19 17.18
N VAL A 110 0.21 -6.18 16.36
CA VAL A 110 0.47 -6.33 14.93
C VAL A 110 1.91 -5.94 14.61
N ASN A 111 2.66 -6.85 13.99
CA ASN A 111 3.99 -6.54 13.49
C ASN A 111 3.88 -6.01 12.05
N TYR A 112 3.89 -4.70 11.89
CA TYR A 112 3.79 -4.05 10.57
C TYR A 112 5.00 -4.30 9.66
N ASP A 113 6.17 -4.64 10.21
CA ASP A 113 7.38 -4.95 9.43
C ASP A 113 7.26 -6.31 8.68
N THR A 114 6.31 -7.16 9.08
CA THR A 114 6.09 -8.48 8.46
C THR A 114 4.83 -8.59 7.62
N ILE A 115 4.18 -7.47 7.32
CA ILE A 115 3.02 -7.45 6.42
C ILE A 115 3.51 -7.59 4.98
N PRO A 116 3.12 -8.68 4.26
CA PRO A 116 3.54 -8.88 2.87
C PRO A 116 2.85 -7.91 1.92
N SER A 117 3.54 -7.58 0.84
CA SER A 117 3.03 -6.81 -0.29
C SER A 117 3.16 -7.61 -1.57
N VAL A 118 2.14 -7.55 -2.42
CA VAL A 118 2.12 -8.26 -3.71
C VAL A 118 1.67 -7.31 -4.82
N ILE A 119 2.37 -7.38 -5.96
CA ILE A 119 1.97 -6.72 -7.21
C ILE A 119 1.64 -7.84 -8.19
N TYR A 120 0.37 -7.98 -8.54
CA TYR A 120 -0.18 -9.04 -9.39
C TYR A 120 0.06 -8.75 -10.89
N THR A 121 1.30 -8.54 -11.25
CA THR A 121 1.76 -8.39 -12.63
C THR A 121 2.22 -9.73 -13.20
N SER A 122 2.59 -9.77 -14.47
CA SER A 122 3.26 -10.92 -15.08
C SER A 122 4.65 -10.48 -15.56
N PRO A 123 5.72 -10.91 -14.88
CA PRO A 123 5.78 -11.73 -13.67
C PRO A 123 5.26 -11.00 -12.43
N GLU A 124 4.74 -11.76 -11.46
CA GLU A 124 4.29 -11.28 -10.17
C GLU A 124 5.49 -10.88 -9.28
N VAL A 125 5.31 -9.85 -8.44
CA VAL A 125 6.31 -9.40 -7.47
C VAL A 125 5.72 -9.42 -6.07
N ALA A 126 6.33 -10.15 -5.17
CA ALA A 126 5.96 -10.20 -3.76
C ALA A 126 7.15 -9.84 -2.86
N SER A 127 6.88 -9.17 -1.75
CA SER A 127 7.90 -8.79 -0.78
C SER A 127 7.35 -8.75 0.64
N VAL A 128 8.21 -8.98 1.62
CA VAL A 128 7.95 -8.80 3.04
C VAL A 128 9.22 -8.33 3.73
N GLY A 129 9.09 -7.50 4.76
CA GLY A 129 10.23 -6.94 5.48
C GLY A 129 10.84 -5.72 4.79
N LYS A 130 12.06 -5.38 5.19
CA LYS A 130 12.75 -4.16 4.76
C LYS A 130 13.49 -4.34 3.43
N SER A 131 13.46 -3.31 2.60
CA SER A 131 14.23 -3.28 1.36
C SER A 131 15.71 -2.94 1.60
N GLU A 132 16.58 -3.23 0.62
CA GLU A 132 17.99 -2.82 0.68
C GLU A 132 18.13 -1.29 0.77
N GLU A 133 17.26 -0.54 0.11
CA GLU A 133 17.24 0.92 0.12
C GLU A 133 16.95 1.45 1.52
N GLU A 134 15.99 0.86 2.21
CA GLU A 134 15.65 1.22 3.60
C GLU A 134 16.78 0.88 4.56
N LEU A 135 17.41 -0.27 4.43
CA LEU A 135 18.52 -0.69 5.25
C LEU A 135 19.74 0.23 5.05
N LYS A 136 20.07 0.56 3.79
CA LYS A 136 21.15 1.53 3.46
C LYS A 136 20.88 2.90 4.05
N LYS A 137 19.65 3.42 3.92
CA LYS A 137 19.24 4.71 4.46
C LYS A 137 19.38 4.77 5.98
N ASN A 138 19.13 3.65 6.66
CA ASN A 138 19.21 3.54 8.13
C ASN A 138 20.59 3.04 8.62
N ASN A 139 21.58 2.90 7.73
CA ASN A 139 22.91 2.38 8.04
C ASN A 139 22.91 1.02 8.75
N ILE A 140 21.96 0.16 8.42
CA ILE A 140 21.86 -1.20 8.96
C ILE A 140 22.68 -2.12 8.06
N LYS A 141 23.61 -2.89 8.64
CA LYS A 141 24.41 -3.87 7.92
C LYS A 141 23.57 -5.11 7.63
N TYR A 142 23.75 -5.68 6.44
CA TYR A 142 22.98 -6.84 5.98
C TYR A 142 23.78 -7.69 4.99
N LYS A 143 23.34 -8.94 4.83
CA LYS A 143 23.79 -9.86 3.78
C LYS A 143 22.66 -10.12 2.82
N VAL A 144 22.99 -10.36 1.54
CA VAL A 144 22.01 -10.64 0.49
C VAL A 144 22.29 -11.98 -0.17
N GLY A 145 21.29 -12.85 -0.19
CA GLY A 145 21.26 -14.04 -1.01
C GLY A 145 20.27 -13.92 -2.15
N LYS A 146 20.61 -14.41 -3.34
CA LYS A 146 19.71 -14.46 -4.51
C LYS A 146 19.74 -15.85 -5.13
N PHE A 147 18.57 -16.32 -5.55
CA PHE A 147 18.40 -17.57 -6.27
C PHE A 147 17.49 -17.36 -7.49
N PRO A 148 18.00 -17.53 -8.73
CA PRO A 148 17.21 -17.28 -9.93
C PRO A 148 16.17 -18.38 -10.17
N PHE A 149 14.99 -18.03 -10.65
CA PHE A 149 13.94 -19.00 -10.98
C PHE A 149 14.35 -19.93 -12.13
N LEU A 150 15.27 -19.52 -13.00
CA LEU A 150 15.85 -20.38 -14.02
C LEU A 150 16.49 -21.66 -13.45
N ALA A 151 16.97 -21.63 -12.21
CA ALA A 151 17.52 -22.80 -11.52
C ALA A 151 16.49 -23.60 -10.71
N ASN A 152 15.22 -23.17 -10.68
CA ASN A 152 14.14 -23.82 -9.95
C ASN A 152 13.38 -24.80 -10.83
N SER A 153 13.22 -26.05 -10.39
CA SER A 153 12.57 -27.11 -11.16
C SER A 153 11.08 -26.79 -11.45
N ARG A 154 10.35 -26.27 -10.47
CA ARG A 154 8.95 -25.90 -10.61
C ARG A 154 8.75 -24.78 -11.63
N ALA A 155 9.61 -23.75 -11.57
CA ALA A 155 9.57 -22.65 -12.52
C ALA A 155 9.84 -23.13 -13.95
N LYS A 156 10.76 -24.10 -14.15
CA LYS A 156 11.00 -24.73 -15.46
C LYS A 156 9.80 -25.51 -15.98
N VAL A 157 9.16 -26.29 -15.12
CA VAL A 157 7.95 -27.06 -15.50
C VAL A 157 6.81 -26.14 -15.89
N ASN A 158 6.64 -25.03 -15.20
CA ASN A 158 5.61 -24.02 -15.50
C ASN A 158 5.99 -23.09 -16.67
N ASN A 159 7.23 -23.15 -17.17
CA ASN A 159 7.77 -22.19 -18.14
C ASN A 159 7.76 -20.73 -17.62
N GLU A 160 7.93 -20.53 -16.31
CA GLU A 160 7.92 -19.24 -15.60
C GLU A 160 9.28 -18.99 -14.95
N THR A 161 10.34 -18.94 -15.75
CA THR A 161 11.72 -18.86 -15.26
C THR A 161 12.25 -17.45 -15.05
N VAL A 162 11.44 -16.43 -15.37
CA VAL A 162 11.81 -15.02 -15.20
C VAL A 162 11.71 -14.61 -13.73
N GLY A 163 12.81 -14.04 -13.20
CA GLY A 163 12.83 -13.54 -11.83
C GLY A 163 13.72 -14.33 -10.88
N PHE A 164 13.60 -14.04 -9.60
CA PHE A 164 14.45 -14.61 -8.55
C PHE A 164 13.79 -14.50 -7.17
N VAL A 165 14.25 -15.29 -6.23
CA VAL A 165 14.06 -15.05 -4.80
C VAL A 165 15.26 -14.28 -4.27
N LYS A 166 15.01 -13.20 -3.51
CA LYS A 166 16.03 -12.44 -2.78
C LYS A 166 15.73 -12.50 -1.29
N ILE A 167 16.72 -12.88 -0.50
CA ILE A 167 16.66 -12.88 0.96
C ILE A 167 17.67 -11.86 1.47
N ILE A 168 17.23 -11.02 2.38
CA ILE A 168 18.06 -10.05 3.08
C ILE A 168 18.07 -10.47 4.56
N ALA A 169 19.25 -10.69 5.11
CA ALA A 169 19.44 -11.12 6.48
C ALA A 169 20.29 -10.11 7.26
N ASP A 170 20.08 -10.01 8.56
CA ASP A 170 20.99 -9.29 9.46
C ASP A 170 22.42 -9.87 9.33
N GLU A 171 23.43 -9.03 9.46
CA GLU A 171 24.82 -9.46 9.38
C GLU A 171 25.27 -10.28 10.60
N ARG A 172 24.58 -10.13 11.72
CA ARG A 172 24.84 -10.82 13.01
C ARG A 172 24.48 -12.29 13.00
#